data_2020f2c17d59283eb13ef5eb34c2556e
#
_entry.id   2020f2c17d59283eb13ef5eb34c2556e
#
_cell.length_a   1.000
_cell.length_b   1.000
_cell.length_c   1.000
_cell.angle_alpha   90.00
_cell.angle_beta   90.00
_cell.angle_gamma   90.00
#
_symmetry.space_group_name_H-M   'P 1'
#
loop_
_entity.id
_entity.type
_entity.pdbx_description
1 polymer ?
#
loop_
_entity_poly.entity_id
_entity_poly.type
_entity_poly.pdbx_seq_one_letter_code
_entity_poly.pdbx_strand_id
1 'polypeptide(L)'
;EFEEWFRKISRQGRKCWVHYNPDGSIGALLIYKIEEEPLDTVPPFTKKKRVKISTFIVRNIGQKIGELFIKLAVDIAIRNKTEEIYLTHFTKQDDRLVELISEYGFKLEARNLRGEEVFIKRIYACSEQVHYLSPLEISRQYYPTFYDGPNVRKFIVPIWPENHERLFTDFKGKGRQTKLPEHSGMFIIEGNTIKKAYLSHTKNKHIATGDLIFFYRSRDLRMITSVGVVETVQRNLTIPDDIIKIVGKRTVYSRDDIERMKKPLTVIMFRHHLHVKNPVPYKNLKELGILTFAPQSITSISNSKYNLLLEVCGIDRRFTIH
;
A
#
# COMPACT_ATOMS: atom_id res chain seq x y z
N GLU A 1 16.85 13.84 28.34
CA GLU A 1 17.10 12.65 27.45
C GLU A 1 16.55 12.83 26.04
N PHE A 2 15.20 13.10 25.87
CA PHE A 2 14.62 13.21 24.49
C PHE A 2 15.19 14.42 23.73
N GLU A 3 15.33 15.57 24.37
CA GLU A 3 15.83 16.79 23.73
C GLU A 3 17.29 16.66 23.31
N GLU A 4 18.13 16.07 24.13
CA GLU A 4 19.55 15.80 23.80
C GLU A 4 19.67 14.80 22.65
N TRP A 5 18.87 13.73 22.68
CA TRP A 5 18.79 12.78 21.60
C TRP A 5 18.31 13.46 20.30
N PHE A 6 17.26 14.30 20.37
CA PHE A 6 16.75 15.01 19.21
C PHE A 6 17.78 15.99 18.62
N ARG A 7 18.50 16.75 19.46
CA ARG A 7 19.61 17.61 19.03
C ARG A 7 20.72 16.81 18.34
N LYS A 8 21.05 15.63 18.86
CA LYS A 8 22.03 14.72 18.26
C LYS A 8 21.61 14.27 16.86
N ILE A 9 20.39 13.77 16.71
CA ILE A 9 19.90 13.28 15.40
C ILE A 9 19.69 14.41 14.39
N SER A 10 19.32 15.60 14.84
CA SER A 10 19.22 16.79 13.99
C SER A 10 20.59 17.17 13.41
N ARG A 11 21.65 17.17 14.24
CA ARG A 11 23.03 17.39 13.78
C ARG A 11 23.52 16.32 12.80
N GLN A 12 22.98 15.09 12.89
CA GLN A 12 23.27 14.00 11.96
C GLN A 12 22.51 14.11 10.63
N GLY A 13 21.70 15.15 10.45
CA GLY A 13 20.93 15.37 9.22
C GLY A 13 19.88 14.28 8.96
N ARG A 14 19.33 13.63 10.02
CA ARG A 14 18.30 12.60 9.84
C ARG A 14 17.05 13.21 9.22
N LYS A 15 16.49 12.50 8.27
CA LYS A 15 15.26 12.90 7.59
C LYS A 15 14.04 12.53 8.44
N CYS A 16 13.02 13.40 8.40
CA CYS A 16 11.76 13.15 9.09
C CYS A 16 10.56 13.51 8.21
N TRP A 17 9.43 12.88 8.53
CA TRP A 17 8.11 13.24 8.06
C TRP A 17 7.28 13.70 9.24
N VAL A 18 6.66 14.85 9.11
CA VAL A 18 5.86 15.46 10.18
C VAL A 18 4.46 15.72 9.66
N HIS A 19 3.47 15.34 10.44
CA HIS A 19 2.08 15.74 10.24
C HIS A 19 1.70 16.75 11.32
N TYR A 20 1.27 17.93 10.91
CA TYR A 20 0.80 18.97 11.81
C TYR A 20 -0.72 18.92 11.92
N ASN A 21 -1.21 19.13 13.13
CA ASN A 21 -2.62 19.37 13.40
C ASN A 21 -3.02 20.76 12.94
N PRO A 22 -4.33 21.05 12.79
CA PRO A 22 -4.80 22.39 12.43
C PRO A 22 -4.37 23.49 13.40
N ASP A 23 -4.09 23.16 14.65
CA ASP A 23 -3.59 24.07 15.70
C ASP A 23 -2.06 24.29 15.64
N GLY A 24 -1.39 23.71 14.67
CA GLY A 24 0.06 23.77 14.49
C GLY A 24 0.87 22.81 15.35
N SER A 25 0.23 22.02 16.23
CA SER A 25 0.91 20.99 17.02
C SER A 25 1.31 19.78 16.16
N ILE A 26 2.33 19.02 16.60
CA ILE A 26 2.75 17.80 15.93
C ILE A 26 1.77 16.67 16.25
N GLY A 27 0.99 16.25 15.25
CA GLY A 27 0.06 15.14 15.31
C GLY A 27 0.71 13.78 15.06
N ALA A 28 1.75 13.74 14.20
CA ALA A 28 2.53 12.52 13.96
C ALA A 28 3.95 12.82 13.47
N LEU A 29 4.88 11.91 13.76
CA LEU A 29 6.30 12.05 13.43
C LEU A 29 6.90 10.69 13.07
N LEU A 30 7.55 10.63 11.90
CA LEU A 30 8.37 9.51 11.47
C LEU A 30 9.81 10.00 11.23
N ILE A 31 10.78 9.49 11.99
CA ILE A 31 12.21 9.76 11.79
C ILE A 31 12.88 8.46 11.36
N TYR A 32 13.70 8.54 10.33
CA TYR A 32 14.40 7.38 9.80
C TYR A 32 15.84 7.69 9.43
N LYS A 33 16.64 6.64 9.32
CA LYS A 33 17.98 6.66 8.70
C LYS A 33 18.17 5.43 7.82
N ILE A 34 19.12 5.51 6.93
CA ILE A 34 19.65 4.36 6.21
C ILE A 34 20.99 4.03 6.84
N GLU A 35 21.16 2.78 7.23
CA GLU A 35 22.40 2.30 7.83
C GLU A 35 22.83 0.98 7.20
N GLU A 36 24.12 0.70 7.27
CA GLU A 36 24.73 -0.53 6.76
C GLU A 36 25.68 -1.08 7.81
N GLU A 37 25.14 -1.41 8.96
CA GLU A 37 25.86 -1.90 10.13
C GLU A 37 25.29 -3.25 10.58
N PRO A 38 26.06 -4.10 11.29
CA PRO A 38 25.49 -5.23 12.01
C PRO A 38 24.57 -4.71 13.11
N LEU A 39 23.57 -5.49 13.50
CA LEU A 39 22.75 -5.16 14.67
C LEU A 39 23.22 -6.00 15.85
N ASP A 40 23.60 -5.30 16.94
CA ASP A 40 24.00 -5.92 18.21
C ASP A 40 22.74 -6.41 18.96
N THR A 41 22.29 -7.60 18.58
CA THR A 41 21.03 -8.20 19.03
C THR A 41 21.22 -9.69 19.32
N VAL A 42 20.21 -10.30 19.96
CA VAL A 42 20.13 -11.73 20.17
C VAL A 42 18.86 -12.25 19.50
N PRO A 43 18.97 -13.08 18.43
CA PRO A 43 20.19 -13.42 17.70
C PRO A 43 20.81 -12.21 16.98
N PRO A 44 22.13 -12.26 16.66
CA PRO A 44 22.81 -11.16 15.98
C PRO A 44 22.42 -11.09 14.50
N PHE A 45 22.36 -9.88 13.94
CA PHE A 45 22.18 -9.68 12.51
C PHE A 45 23.47 -9.21 11.86
N THR A 46 23.82 -9.84 10.76
CA THR A 46 25.00 -9.50 9.96
C THR A 46 24.88 -8.10 9.35
N LYS A 47 26.00 -7.54 8.93
CA LYS A 47 26.04 -6.28 8.19
C LYS A 47 25.16 -6.36 6.95
N LYS A 48 24.17 -5.48 6.87
CA LYS A 48 23.26 -5.34 5.72
C LYS A 48 22.70 -3.92 5.67
N LYS A 49 22.49 -3.41 4.46
CA LYS A 49 21.85 -2.11 4.29
C LYS A 49 20.36 -2.18 4.64
N ARG A 50 19.92 -1.35 5.60
CA ARG A 50 18.55 -1.34 6.14
C ARG A 50 18.02 0.08 6.29
N VAL A 51 16.71 0.21 6.25
CA VAL A 51 16.02 1.42 6.73
C VAL A 51 15.71 1.21 8.21
N LYS A 52 16.27 2.06 9.07
CA LYS A 52 15.92 2.12 10.49
C LYS A 52 14.86 3.19 10.71
N ILE A 53 13.73 2.82 11.26
CA ILE A 53 12.76 3.75 11.81
C ILE A 53 13.20 4.07 13.24
N SER A 54 13.68 5.30 13.45
CA SER A 54 14.19 5.75 14.75
C SER A 54 13.11 6.30 15.66
N THR A 55 12.03 6.82 15.07
CA THR A 55 10.87 7.34 15.78
C THR A 55 9.62 7.12 14.94
N PHE A 56 8.59 6.59 15.57
CA PHE A 56 7.27 6.38 14.96
C PHE A 56 6.20 6.80 15.98
N ILE A 57 5.71 8.01 15.86
CA ILE A 57 4.70 8.57 16.77
C ILE A 57 3.48 8.97 15.97
N VAL A 58 2.30 8.51 16.40
CA VAL A 58 1.00 8.93 15.87
C VAL A 58 0.09 9.23 17.05
N ARG A 59 -0.26 10.50 17.23
CA ARG A 59 -1.18 10.95 18.31
C ARG A 59 -2.64 10.85 17.86
N ASN A 60 -2.91 11.15 16.59
CA ASN A 60 -4.26 11.18 16.03
C ASN A 60 -4.69 9.79 15.53
N ILE A 61 -5.33 9.04 16.41
CA ILE A 61 -5.85 7.71 16.10
C ILE A 61 -7.00 7.81 15.10
N GLY A 62 -7.09 6.84 14.17
CA GLY A 62 -8.18 6.73 13.20
C GLY A 62 -8.02 7.55 11.91
N GLN A 63 -6.96 8.36 11.78
CA GLN A 63 -6.66 9.13 10.56
C GLN A 63 -5.78 8.38 9.54
N LYS A 64 -5.44 7.11 9.80
CA LYS A 64 -4.61 6.26 8.92
C LYS A 64 -3.16 6.75 8.71
N ILE A 65 -2.68 7.68 9.52
CA ILE A 65 -1.32 8.25 9.40
C ILE A 65 -0.26 7.16 9.63
N GLY A 66 -0.48 6.25 10.58
CA GLY A 66 0.44 5.14 10.82
C GLY A 66 0.62 4.24 9.58
N GLU A 67 -0.48 3.93 8.88
CA GLU A 67 -0.44 3.20 7.61
C GLU A 67 0.32 3.96 6.52
N LEU A 68 0.11 5.27 6.43
CA LEU A 68 0.87 6.14 5.52
C LEU A 68 2.37 6.12 5.84
N PHE A 69 2.75 6.17 7.11
CA PHE A 69 4.16 6.11 7.51
C PHE A 69 4.82 4.78 7.14
N ILE A 70 4.10 3.67 7.26
CA ILE A 70 4.59 2.37 6.78
C ILE A 70 4.79 2.40 5.27
N LYS A 71 3.84 2.94 4.51
CA LYS A 71 3.97 3.10 3.05
C LYS A 71 5.19 3.94 2.69
N LEU A 72 5.40 5.06 3.37
CA LEU A 72 6.57 5.92 3.16
C LEU A 72 7.88 5.21 3.50
N ALA A 73 7.94 4.43 4.57
CA ALA A 73 9.12 3.64 4.93
C ALA A 73 9.44 2.60 3.84
N VAL A 74 8.42 1.94 3.28
CA VAL A 74 8.58 1.02 2.16
C VAL A 74 9.07 1.74 0.90
N ASP A 75 8.51 2.90 0.56
CA ASP A 75 8.98 3.71 -0.57
C ASP A 75 10.43 4.15 -0.41
N ILE A 76 10.84 4.51 0.82
CA ILE A 76 12.23 4.83 1.15
C ILE A 76 13.13 3.61 0.93
N ALA A 77 12.72 2.43 1.38
CA ALA A 77 13.46 1.19 1.22
C ALA A 77 13.67 0.87 -0.27
N ILE A 78 12.62 0.94 -1.08
CA ILE A 78 12.68 0.69 -2.53
C ILE A 78 13.64 1.67 -3.23
N ARG A 79 13.51 2.98 -2.97
CA ARG A 79 14.36 4.02 -3.57
C ARG A 79 15.84 3.87 -3.20
N ASN A 80 16.13 3.34 -2.01
CA ASN A 80 17.49 3.13 -1.53
C ASN A 80 18.02 1.71 -1.77
N LYS A 81 17.25 0.88 -2.50
CA LYS A 81 17.59 -0.51 -2.82
C LYS A 81 17.90 -1.32 -1.56
N THR A 82 17.12 -1.12 -0.49
CA THR A 82 17.19 -1.92 0.73
C THR A 82 16.05 -2.92 0.74
N GLU A 83 16.27 -4.08 1.34
CA GLU A 83 15.29 -5.17 1.41
C GLU A 83 14.57 -5.23 2.75
N GLU A 84 15.17 -4.60 3.76
CA GLU A 84 14.71 -4.67 5.13
C GLU A 84 14.47 -3.29 5.72
N ILE A 85 13.38 -3.18 6.48
CA ILE A 85 13.03 -2.04 7.32
C ILE A 85 12.94 -2.56 8.74
N TYR A 86 13.51 -1.88 9.71
CA TYR A 86 13.38 -2.29 11.10
C TYR A 86 13.15 -1.11 12.05
N LEU A 87 12.61 -1.44 13.20
CA LEU A 87 12.52 -0.56 14.36
C LEU A 87 12.78 -1.34 15.65
N THR A 88 13.16 -0.63 16.69
CA THR A 88 13.29 -1.17 18.05
C THR A 88 12.24 -0.56 18.95
N HIS A 89 11.65 -1.36 19.83
CA HIS A 89 10.56 -0.93 20.69
C HIS A 89 10.50 -1.74 21.98
N PHE A 90 10.11 -1.08 23.08
CA PHE A 90 9.69 -1.75 24.31
C PHE A 90 8.19 -2.01 24.22
N THR A 91 7.81 -3.23 23.87
CA THR A 91 6.41 -3.62 23.74
C THR A 91 5.69 -3.55 25.09
N LYS A 92 4.52 -2.96 25.09
CA LYS A 92 3.59 -2.87 26.23
C LYS A 92 2.39 -3.78 26.01
N GLN A 93 1.63 -4.03 27.06
CA GLN A 93 0.32 -4.66 26.90
C GLN A 93 -0.57 -3.79 26.00
N ASP A 94 -1.31 -4.41 25.06
CA ASP A 94 -2.19 -3.75 24.08
C ASP A 94 -1.48 -2.65 23.26
N ASP A 95 -0.28 -2.95 22.78
CA ASP A 95 0.58 -1.99 22.07
C ASP A 95 0.10 -1.76 20.64
N ARG A 96 -0.54 -0.62 20.44
CA ARG A 96 -1.10 -0.22 19.14
C ARG A 96 -0.06 -0.08 18.01
N LEU A 97 1.19 0.24 18.36
CA LEU A 97 2.26 0.29 17.36
C LEU A 97 2.57 -1.13 16.88
N VAL A 98 2.70 -2.08 17.81
CA VAL A 98 2.98 -3.48 17.49
C VAL A 98 1.83 -4.10 16.68
N GLU A 99 0.58 -3.86 17.08
CA GLU A 99 -0.59 -4.28 16.31
C GLU A 99 -0.54 -3.73 14.87
N LEU A 100 -0.30 -2.43 14.73
CA LEU A 100 -0.23 -1.78 13.42
C LEU A 100 0.89 -2.37 12.56
N ILE A 101 2.12 -2.40 13.05
CA ILE A 101 3.26 -2.84 12.24
C ILE A 101 3.18 -4.32 11.88
N SER A 102 2.62 -5.16 12.78
CA SER A 102 2.41 -6.58 12.53
C SER A 102 1.42 -6.82 11.37
N GLU A 103 0.37 -6.00 11.27
CA GLU A 103 -0.59 -6.04 10.15
C GLU A 103 0.08 -5.78 8.78
N TYR A 104 1.21 -5.06 8.79
CA TYR A 104 1.99 -4.75 7.59
C TYR A 104 3.29 -5.53 7.47
N GLY A 105 3.40 -6.65 8.20
CA GLY A 105 4.43 -7.67 8.02
C GLY A 105 5.74 -7.39 8.74
N PHE A 106 5.78 -6.52 9.74
CA PHE A 106 6.88 -6.51 10.69
C PHE A 106 6.74 -7.69 11.63
N LYS A 107 7.84 -8.39 11.85
CA LYS A 107 7.93 -9.54 12.77
C LYS A 107 8.98 -9.28 13.84
N LEU A 108 8.67 -9.68 15.06
CA LEU A 108 9.66 -9.74 16.13
C LEU A 108 10.69 -10.81 15.79
N GLU A 109 11.96 -10.44 15.65
CA GLU A 109 13.02 -11.37 15.26
C GLU A 109 14.20 -11.40 16.22
N ALA A 110 14.37 -10.38 17.05
CA ALA A 110 15.47 -10.32 18.02
C ALA A 110 15.18 -9.36 19.18
N ARG A 111 16.10 -9.31 20.14
CA ARG A 111 16.18 -8.27 21.16
C ARG A 111 17.57 -7.65 21.17
N ASN A 112 17.66 -6.34 21.33
CA ASN A 112 18.94 -5.65 21.48
C ASN A 112 19.47 -5.74 22.93
N LEU A 113 20.69 -5.30 23.13
CA LEU A 113 21.35 -5.35 24.46
C LEU A 113 20.65 -4.49 25.54
N ARG A 114 19.75 -3.58 25.14
CA ARG A 114 18.94 -2.78 26.06
C ARG A 114 17.60 -3.43 26.42
N GLY A 115 17.32 -4.62 25.86
CA GLY A 115 16.05 -5.33 26.03
C GLY A 115 14.92 -4.87 25.12
N GLU A 116 15.17 -3.93 24.20
CA GLU A 116 14.17 -3.55 23.18
C GLU A 116 13.96 -4.69 22.18
N GLU A 117 12.73 -4.92 21.83
CA GLU A 117 12.35 -5.86 20.76
C GLU A 117 12.65 -5.25 19.39
N VAL A 118 13.19 -6.08 18.49
CA VAL A 118 13.59 -5.70 17.15
C VAL A 118 12.58 -6.28 16.17
N PHE A 119 11.79 -5.41 15.56
CA PHE A 119 10.81 -5.77 14.55
C PHE A 119 11.37 -5.51 13.17
N ILE A 120 11.37 -6.54 12.32
CA ILE A 120 11.91 -6.48 10.95
C ILE A 120 10.79 -6.73 9.95
N LYS A 121 10.72 -5.90 8.92
CA LYS A 121 9.90 -6.10 7.73
C LYS A 121 10.78 -6.34 6.53
N ARG A 122 10.51 -7.42 5.81
CA ARG A 122 11.07 -7.69 4.47
C ARG A 122 10.09 -7.28 3.40
N ILE A 123 10.58 -6.64 2.34
CA ILE A 123 9.75 -6.17 1.21
C ILE A 123 9.79 -7.13 0.01
N TYR A 124 10.71 -8.07 0.00
CA TYR A 124 10.80 -9.15 -0.98
C TYR A 124 10.71 -10.51 -0.28
N ALA A 125 10.23 -11.49 -1.02
CA ALA A 125 10.18 -12.88 -0.59
C ALA A 125 10.62 -13.79 -1.75
N CYS A 126 11.10 -14.97 -1.44
CA CYS A 126 11.29 -16.04 -2.42
C CYS A 126 10.17 -17.09 -2.29
N SER A 127 9.93 -17.84 -3.37
CA SER A 127 8.86 -18.84 -3.42
C SER A 127 8.98 -19.89 -2.32
N GLU A 128 10.21 -20.28 -1.95
CA GLU A 128 10.48 -21.26 -0.90
C GLU A 128 10.00 -20.80 0.48
N GLN A 129 10.05 -19.48 0.74
CA GLN A 129 9.65 -18.91 2.04
C GLN A 129 8.15 -18.73 2.19
N VAL A 130 7.38 -18.78 1.09
CA VAL A 130 5.97 -18.39 1.08
C VAL A 130 5.01 -19.49 0.61
N HIS A 131 5.51 -20.68 0.27
CA HIS A 131 4.70 -21.78 -0.28
C HIS A 131 3.51 -22.21 0.62
N TYR A 132 3.57 -21.91 1.92
CA TYR A 132 2.51 -22.18 2.89
C TYR A 132 1.57 -21.00 3.14
N LEU A 133 1.86 -19.83 2.55
CA LEU A 133 1.06 -18.63 2.73
C LEU A 133 0.03 -18.47 1.61
N SER A 134 -1.14 -17.99 1.97
CA SER A 134 -2.13 -17.56 0.97
C SER A 134 -1.67 -16.28 0.24
N PRO A 135 -2.20 -16.00 -0.97
CA PRO A 135 -1.88 -14.79 -1.72
C PRO A 135 -2.08 -13.49 -0.91
N LEU A 136 -3.10 -13.44 -0.05
CA LEU A 136 -3.34 -12.29 0.81
C LEU A 136 -2.32 -12.18 1.94
N GLU A 137 -1.89 -13.28 2.55
CA GLU A 137 -0.85 -13.29 3.58
C GLU A 137 0.50 -12.84 3.01
N ILE A 138 0.86 -13.27 1.80
CA ILE A 138 2.04 -12.79 1.07
C ILE A 138 1.96 -11.28 0.89
N SER A 139 0.81 -10.78 0.41
CA SER A 139 0.54 -9.36 0.22
C SER A 139 0.66 -8.55 1.52
N ARG A 140 0.27 -9.10 2.66
CA ARG A 140 0.39 -8.47 3.98
C ARG A 140 1.82 -8.47 4.48
N GLN A 141 2.44 -9.64 4.47
CA GLN A 141 3.76 -9.86 5.07
C GLN A 141 4.88 -9.20 4.27
N TYR A 142 4.83 -9.25 2.94
CA TYR A 142 5.90 -8.80 2.04
C TYR A 142 5.54 -7.58 1.21
N TYR A 143 4.48 -6.84 1.59
CA TYR A 143 4.12 -5.61 0.88
C TYR A 143 5.37 -4.78 0.51
N PRO A 144 5.54 -4.33 -0.76
CA PRO A 144 4.59 -4.36 -1.87
C PRO A 144 4.67 -5.61 -2.76
N THR A 145 5.38 -6.66 -2.37
CA THR A 145 5.39 -7.94 -3.09
C THR A 145 4.02 -8.62 -3.02
N PHE A 146 3.62 -9.28 -4.10
CA PHE A 146 2.37 -10.02 -4.20
C PHE A 146 2.54 -11.32 -4.98
N TYR A 147 1.67 -12.28 -4.69
CA TYR A 147 1.62 -13.55 -5.41
C TYR A 147 0.75 -13.41 -6.66
N ASP A 148 1.24 -13.89 -7.81
CA ASP A 148 0.56 -13.82 -9.10
C ASP A 148 0.49 -15.15 -9.85
N GLY A 149 0.66 -16.25 -9.13
CA GLY A 149 0.62 -17.60 -9.67
C GLY A 149 -0.69 -17.93 -10.42
N PRO A 150 -0.74 -19.11 -11.09
CA PRO A 150 -1.83 -19.46 -12.00
C PRO A 150 -3.19 -19.61 -11.33
N ASN A 151 -3.24 -19.91 -10.04
CA ASN A 151 -4.46 -20.06 -9.24
C ASN A 151 -5.05 -18.72 -8.76
N VAL A 152 -4.36 -17.61 -8.92
CA VAL A 152 -4.86 -16.26 -8.64
C VAL A 152 -5.50 -15.70 -9.90
N ARG A 153 -6.72 -15.18 -9.79
CA ARG A 153 -7.41 -14.52 -10.91
C ARG A 153 -6.94 -13.09 -11.04
N LYS A 154 -7.00 -12.58 -12.27
CA LYS A 154 -6.59 -11.24 -12.62
C LYS A 154 -7.74 -10.50 -13.27
N PHE A 155 -8.00 -9.27 -12.78
CA PHE A 155 -9.11 -8.45 -13.25
C PHE A 155 -8.64 -7.05 -13.63
N ILE A 156 -9.25 -6.50 -14.67
CA ILE A 156 -9.16 -5.08 -15.01
C ILE A 156 -10.41 -4.40 -14.49
N VAL A 157 -10.22 -3.36 -13.67
CA VAL A 157 -11.26 -2.62 -12.96
C VAL A 157 -11.33 -1.21 -13.51
N PRO A 158 -12.41 -0.84 -14.25
CA PRO A 158 -12.54 0.52 -14.75
C PRO A 158 -12.87 1.49 -13.60
N ILE A 159 -12.20 2.63 -13.59
CA ILE A 159 -12.44 3.70 -12.61
C ILE A 159 -12.53 5.04 -13.33
N TRP A 160 -13.48 5.88 -12.93
CA TRP A 160 -13.65 7.21 -13.47
C TRP A 160 -12.53 8.15 -13.01
N PRO A 161 -12.16 9.16 -13.83
CA PRO A 161 -11.06 10.07 -13.52
C PRO A 161 -11.15 10.68 -12.12
N GLU A 162 -12.32 11.20 -11.75
CA GLU A 162 -12.56 11.89 -10.49
C GLU A 162 -12.33 10.96 -9.29
N ASN A 163 -12.81 9.72 -9.38
CA ASN A 163 -12.62 8.69 -8.35
C ASN A 163 -11.18 8.19 -8.32
N HIS A 164 -10.54 8.06 -9.50
CA HIS A 164 -9.14 7.68 -9.60
C HIS A 164 -8.22 8.68 -8.90
N GLU A 165 -8.43 9.99 -9.14
CA GLU A 165 -7.64 11.06 -8.53
C GLU A 165 -7.76 11.10 -7.01
N ARG A 166 -8.94 10.82 -6.48
CA ARG A 166 -9.21 10.75 -5.04
C ARG A 166 -8.67 9.46 -4.41
N LEU A 167 -8.75 8.33 -5.13
CA LEU A 167 -8.31 7.01 -4.64
C LEU A 167 -6.78 6.83 -4.72
N PHE A 168 -6.13 7.47 -5.69
CA PHE A 168 -4.70 7.38 -5.98
C PHE A 168 -4.08 8.78 -6.06
N THR A 169 -4.06 9.49 -4.94
CA THR A 169 -3.58 10.88 -4.85
C THR A 169 -2.09 11.02 -5.16
N ASP A 170 -1.35 9.94 -5.06
CA ASP A 170 0.08 9.83 -5.35
C ASP A 170 0.40 9.39 -6.79
N PHE A 171 -0.62 9.15 -7.63
CA PHE A 171 -0.41 8.81 -9.04
C PHE A 171 0.08 10.02 -9.84
N LYS A 172 1.30 9.91 -10.39
CA LYS A 172 1.92 10.92 -11.26
C LYS A 172 1.62 10.59 -12.73
N GLY A 173 0.46 10.97 -13.25
CA GLY A 173 0.16 10.85 -14.69
C GLY A 173 0.97 11.82 -15.55
N LYS A 174 1.32 11.45 -16.80
CA LYS A 174 1.92 12.38 -17.76
C LYS A 174 0.97 13.59 -17.96
N GLY A 175 1.44 14.79 -17.61
CA GLY A 175 0.72 16.04 -17.82
C GLY A 175 0.17 16.75 -16.59
N ARG A 176 0.14 16.12 -15.41
CA ARG A 176 -0.01 16.81 -14.13
C ARG A 176 1.31 16.85 -13.40
N GLN A 177 1.97 18.01 -13.41
CA GLN A 177 2.77 18.43 -12.28
C GLN A 177 1.81 18.57 -11.08
N THR A 178 1.38 17.45 -10.49
CA THR A 178 1.00 17.53 -9.09
C THR A 178 2.27 17.99 -8.42
N LYS A 179 2.30 19.26 -8.05
CA LYS A 179 3.19 19.75 -7.01
C LYS A 179 2.87 18.86 -5.81
N LEU A 180 3.50 17.68 -5.75
CA LEU A 180 3.67 17.03 -4.48
C LEU A 180 4.32 18.09 -3.63
N PRO A 181 3.77 18.42 -2.49
CA PRO A 181 4.45 19.26 -1.53
C PRO A 181 5.61 18.46 -0.93
N GLU A 182 6.54 18.02 -1.78
CA GLU A 182 7.82 17.45 -1.33
C GLU A 182 8.60 18.48 -0.50
N HIS A 183 8.22 19.76 -0.62
CA HIS A 183 8.82 20.85 0.14
C HIS A 183 7.91 21.48 1.21
N SER A 184 6.63 21.15 1.26
CA SER A 184 5.69 21.75 2.23
C SER A 184 5.24 20.79 3.35
N GLY A 185 5.67 19.52 3.34
CA GLY A 185 5.35 18.56 4.41
C GLY A 185 3.85 18.21 4.57
N MET A 186 2.98 18.72 3.72
CA MET A 186 1.54 18.46 3.79
C MET A 186 1.19 17.28 2.88
N PHE A 187 0.97 16.10 3.48
CA PHE A 187 0.42 14.94 2.78
C PHE A 187 -1.09 14.95 2.87
N ILE A 188 -1.74 14.72 1.72
CA ILE A 188 -3.14 14.32 1.71
C ILE A 188 -3.15 12.85 2.15
N ILE A 189 -3.60 12.58 3.37
CA ILE A 189 -3.68 11.23 3.96
C ILE A 189 -4.75 10.42 3.22
N GLU A 190 -5.88 11.08 2.92
CA GLU A 190 -6.96 10.49 2.14
C GLU A 190 -6.46 10.12 0.74
N GLY A 191 -6.75 8.89 0.33
CA GLY A 191 -6.31 8.36 -0.96
C GLY A 191 -4.82 7.97 -1.05
N ASN A 192 -3.99 8.18 -0.01
CA ASN A 192 -2.58 7.79 -0.01
C ASN A 192 -2.26 6.60 0.91
N THR A 193 -3.27 5.88 1.38
CA THR A 193 -3.13 4.68 2.21
C THR A 193 -2.93 3.42 1.38
N ILE A 194 -2.44 2.36 2.03
CA ILE A 194 -2.26 1.04 1.41
C ILE A 194 -3.62 0.37 1.19
N LYS A 195 -4.45 0.31 2.22
CA LYS A 195 -5.79 -0.29 2.14
C LYS A 195 -6.80 0.73 1.61
N LYS A 196 -7.60 0.30 0.65
CA LYS A 196 -8.59 1.12 -0.05
C LYS A 196 -9.88 0.35 -0.26
N ALA A 197 -10.96 1.08 -0.50
CA ALA A 197 -12.26 0.51 -0.83
C ALA A 197 -12.73 1.00 -2.22
N TYR A 198 -13.16 0.07 -3.06
CA TYR A 198 -13.78 0.34 -4.34
C TYR A 198 -15.25 -0.14 -4.31
N LEU A 199 -16.17 0.76 -4.64
CA LEU A 199 -17.61 0.47 -4.72
C LEU A 199 -18.00 0.24 -6.17
N SER A 200 -18.77 -0.80 -6.42
CA SER A 200 -19.14 -1.22 -7.79
C SER A 200 -20.55 -1.80 -7.85
N HIS A 201 -21.18 -1.62 -9.00
CA HIS A 201 -22.41 -2.33 -9.38
C HIS A 201 -22.11 -3.65 -10.11
N THR A 202 -20.89 -4.17 -10.00
CA THR A 202 -20.48 -5.37 -10.73
C THR A 202 -21.33 -6.58 -10.36
N LYS A 203 -21.71 -7.34 -11.39
CA LYS A 203 -22.34 -8.66 -11.25
C LYS A 203 -21.30 -9.79 -11.24
N ASN A 204 -20.00 -9.45 -11.31
CA ASN A 204 -18.94 -10.46 -11.34
C ASN A 204 -18.87 -11.18 -9.98
N LYS A 205 -19.21 -12.49 -10.00
CA LYS A 205 -19.21 -13.34 -8.81
C LYS A 205 -17.86 -14.00 -8.53
N HIS A 206 -16.92 -13.91 -9.46
CA HIS A 206 -15.66 -14.65 -9.41
C HIS A 206 -14.56 -13.94 -8.65
N ILE A 207 -14.58 -12.60 -8.58
CA ILE A 207 -13.57 -11.85 -7.82
C ILE A 207 -13.62 -12.23 -6.34
N ALA A 208 -12.48 -12.57 -5.76
CA ALA A 208 -12.36 -13.08 -4.39
C ALA A 208 -11.08 -12.56 -3.71
N THR A 209 -10.94 -12.86 -2.43
CA THR A 209 -9.75 -12.57 -1.63
C THR A 209 -8.49 -13.16 -2.27
N GLY A 210 -7.43 -12.38 -2.34
CA GLY A 210 -6.16 -12.76 -2.96
C GLY A 210 -6.05 -12.49 -4.45
N ASP A 211 -7.16 -12.24 -5.15
CA ASP A 211 -7.16 -11.92 -6.57
C ASP A 211 -6.47 -10.57 -6.86
N LEU A 212 -5.90 -10.44 -8.07
CA LEU A 212 -5.25 -9.23 -8.53
C LEU A 212 -6.23 -8.33 -9.28
N ILE A 213 -6.17 -7.04 -9.00
CA ILE A 213 -6.96 -6.01 -9.69
C ILE A 213 -6.05 -4.95 -10.28
N PHE A 214 -6.24 -4.66 -11.56
CA PHE A 214 -5.56 -3.60 -12.31
C PHE A 214 -6.54 -2.49 -12.59
N PHE A 215 -6.26 -1.28 -12.08
CA PHE A 215 -7.13 -0.13 -12.27
C PHE A 215 -6.91 0.50 -13.65
N TYR A 216 -7.98 0.55 -14.41
CA TYR A 216 -8.03 1.19 -15.72
C TYR A 216 -8.75 2.53 -15.57
N ARG A 217 -8.01 3.65 -15.64
CA ARG A 217 -8.59 4.99 -15.64
C ARG A 217 -9.30 5.21 -16.97
N SER A 218 -10.62 5.22 -16.92
CA SER A 218 -11.49 5.36 -18.09
C SER A 218 -11.59 6.82 -18.57
N ARG A 219 -12.29 7.05 -19.69
CA ARG A 219 -12.63 8.35 -20.27
C ARG A 219 -11.43 9.16 -20.77
N ASP A 220 -10.70 9.84 -19.86
CA ASP A 220 -9.61 10.76 -20.19
C ASP A 220 -8.30 10.05 -20.60
N LEU A 221 -7.60 9.41 -19.66
CA LEU A 221 -6.32 8.78 -19.93
C LEU A 221 -6.44 7.41 -20.62
N ARG A 222 -7.52 6.70 -20.41
CA ARG A 222 -7.82 5.38 -21.00
C ARG A 222 -6.65 4.42 -20.90
N MET A 223 -6.08 4.24 -19.68
CA MET A 223 -4.89 3.44 -19.43
C MET A 223 -4.94 2.69 -18.11
N ILE A 224 -4.18 1.60 -18.02
CA ILE A 224 -3.91 0.92 -16.75
C ILE A 224 -2.85 1.70 -15.99
N THR A 225 -3.10 1.93 -14.69
CA THR A 225 -2.30 2.83 -13.85
C THR A 225 -1.75 2.19 -12.59
N SER A 226 -2.46 1.22 -12.02
CA SER A 226 -2.20 0.73 -10.67
C SER A 226 -2.59 -0.74 -10.52
N VAL A 227 -1.94 -1.44 -9.57
CA VAL A 227 -2.27 -2.81 -9.21
C VAL A 227 -2.53 -2.92 -7.71
N GLY A 228 -3.46 -3.79 -7.34
CA GLY A 228 -3.76 -4.13 -5.97
C GLY A 228 -4.17 -5.59 -5.81
N VAL A 229 -4.16 -6.04 -4.55
CA VAL A 229 -4.61 -7.37 -4.12
C VAL A 229 -5.91 -7.22 -3.34
N VAL A 230 -6.91 -8.01 -3.70
CA VAL A 230 -8.22 -8.01 -3.02
C VAL A 230 -8.09 -8.57 -1.61
N GLU A 231 -8.55 -7.82 -0.60
CA GLU A 231 -8.63 -8.30 0.78
C GLU A 231 -9.96 -8.98 1.09
N THR A 232 -11.06 -8.30 0.76
CA THR A 232 -12.40 -8.85 0.96
C THR A 232 -13.36 -8.34 -0.11
N VAL A 233 -14.39 -9.12 -0.38
CA VAL A 233 -15.48 -8.73 -1.29
C VAL A 233 -16.81 -8.97 -0.60
N GLN A 234 -17.57 -7.91 -0.41
CA GLN A 234 -18.93 -8.00 0.16
C GLN A 234 -19.94 -7.54 -0.90
N ARG A 235 -20.92 -8.39 -1.14
CA ARG A 235 -21.88 -8.24 -2.25
C ARG A 235 -23.29 -8.02 -1.74
N ASN A 236 -24.14 -7.55 -2.65
CA ASN A 236 -25.58 -7.38 -2.42
C ASN A 236 -25.89 -6.43 -1.24
N LEU A 237 -25.04 -5.45 -1.01
CA LEU A 237 -25.23 -4.48 0.04
C LEU A 237 -26.29 -3.45 -0.36
N THR A 238 -27.34 -3.35 0.45
CA THR A 238 -28.49 -2.46 0.21
C THR A 238 -28.58 -1.34 1.24
N ILE A 239 -28.04 -1.52 2.42
CA ILE A 239 -28.12 -0.58 3.55
C ILE A 239 -26.90 0.34 3.55
N PRO A 240 -27.06 1.66 3.40
CA PRO A 240 -25.94 2.61 3.35
C PRO A 240 -25.04 2.55 4.59
N ASP A 241 -25.62 2.44 5.80
CA ASP A 241 -24.86 2.37 7.04
C ASP A 241 -23.94 1.15 7.13
N ASP A 242 -24.37 0.02 6.61
CA ASP A 242 -23.52 -1.19 6.55
C ASP A 242 -22.35 -0.98 5.59
N ILE A 243 -22.61 -0.34 4.43
CA ILE A 243 -21.56 0.01 3.48
C ILE A 243 -20.55 0.95 4.14
N ILE A 244 -21.03 2.00 4.83
CA ILE A 244 -20.19 2.98 5.52
C ILE A 244 -19.32 2.31 6.60
N LYS A 245 -19.89 1.39 7.38
CA LYS A 245 -19.14 0.62 8.40
C LYS A 245 -18.01 -0.21 7.77
N ILE A 246 -18.28 -0.86 6.63
CA ILE A 246 -17.31 -1.69 5.91
C ILE A 246 -16.16 -0.84 5.35
N VAL A 247 -16.49 0.23 4.64
CA VAL A 247 -15.49 1.04 3.94
C VAL A 247 -14.72 1.99 4.88
N GLY A 248 -15.38 2.47 5.93
CA GLY A 248 -14.81 3.47 6.84
C GLY A 248 -14.21 4.66 6.09
N LYS A 249 -13.02 5.08 6.47
CA LYS A 249 -12.25 6.15 5.79
C LYS A 249 -11.39 5.64 4.62
N ARG A 250 -11.79 4.58 3.93
CA ARG A 250 -11.01 3.94 2.85
C ARG A 250 -11.61 4.12 1.46
N THR A 251 -12.77 4.76 1.40
CA THR A 251 -13.48 5.08 0.16
C THR A 251 -13.32 6.54 -0.22
N VAL A 252 -13.51 6.83 -1.50
CA VAL A 252 -13.55 8.19 -2.04
C VAL A 252 -14.94 8.81 -2.00
N TYR A 253 -15.95 8.03 -1.65
CA TYR A 253 -17.34 8.47 -1.60
C TYR A 253 -17.71 9.00 -0.23
N SER A 254 -18.41 10.13 -0.19
CA SER A 254 -19.03 10.66 1.02
C SER A 254 -20.22 9.79 1.44
N ARG A 255 -20.75 10.02 2.64
CA ARG A 255 -21.99 9.40 3.11
C ARG A 255 -23.13 9.65 2.12
N ASP A 256 -23.33 10.92 1.72
CA ASP A 256 -24.37 11.35 0.81
C ASP A 256 -24.21 10.68 -0.57
N ASP A 257 -22.96 10.52 -1.05
CA ASP A 257 -22.72 9.79 -2.31
C ASP A 257 -23.18 8.34 -2.20
N ILE A 258 -22.84 7.66 -1.09
CA ILE A 258 -23.22 6.25 -0.84
C ILE A 258 -24.75 6.13 -0.72
N GLU A 259 -25.43 7.06 -0.07
CA GLU A 259 -26.89 7.07 0.07
C GLU A 259 -27.58 7.21 -1.28
N ARG A 260 -27.08 8.08 -2.16
CA ARG A 260 -27.63 8.33 -3.51
C ARG A 260 -27.31 7.23 -4.53
N MET A 261 -26.27 6.42 -4.31
CA MET A 261 -25.94 5.33 -5.24
C MET A 261 -27.08 4.32 -5.35
N LYS A 262 -27.33 3.85 -6.57
CA LYS A 262 -28.27 2.74 -6.82
C LYS A 262 -27.78 1.50 -6.08
N LYS A 263 -28.68 0.78 -5.42
CA LYS A 263 -28.40 -0.50 -4.74
C LYS A 263 -28.89 -1.66 -5.60
N PRO A 264 -28.41 -2.89 -5.40
CA PRO A 264 -27.34 -3.26 -4.45
C PRO A 264 -25.94 -2.89 -4.93
N LEU A 265 -25.03 -2.69 -3.97
CA LEU A 265 -23.60 -2.43 -4.21
C LEU A 265 -22.73 -3.63 -3.85
N THR A 266 -21.58 -3.71 -4.48
CA THR A 266 -20.46 -4.59 -4.10
C THR A 266 -19.33 -3.71 -3.59
N VAL A 267 -18.82 -3.99 -2.40
CA VAL A 267 -17.63 -3.38 -1.83
C VAL A 267 -16.44 -4.32 -2.02
N ILE A 268 -15.39 -3.83 -2.64
CA ILE A 268 -14.12 -4.52 -2.81
C ILE A 268 -13.10 -3.78 -1.97
N MET A 269 -12.69 -4.38 -0.83
CA MET A 269 -11.55 -3.91 -0.06
C MET A 269 -10.29 -4.48 -0.68
N PHE A 270 -9.27 -3.67 -0.87
CA PHE A 270 -8.02 -4.09 -1.48
C PHE A 270 -6.80 -3.37 -0.91
N ARG A 271 -5.64 -3.99 -1.07
CA ARG A 271 -4.34 -3.37 -0.84
C ARG A 271 -3.80 -2.82 -2.15
N HIS A 272 -3.55 -1.53 -2.21
CA HIS A 272 -2.84 -0.92 -3.33
C HIS A 272 -1.35 -1.23 -3.19
N HIS A 273 -0.79 -1.94 -4.16
CA HIS A 273 0.61 -2.36 -4.12
C HIS A 273 1.54 -1.34 -4.76
N LEU A 274 1.27 -0.99 -6.00
CA LEU A 274 2.10 -0.04 -6.74
C LEU A 274 1.32 0.62 -7.89
N HIS A 275 1.82 1.77 -8.32
CA HIS A 275 1.53 2.30 -9.64
C HIS A 275 2.43 1.63 -10.65
N VAL A 276 1.88 1.28 -11.81
CA VAL A 276 2.71 0.69 -12.87
C VAL A 276 3.73 1.72 -13.36
N LYS A 277 4.96 1.27 -13.60
CA LYS A 277 6.03 2.16 -14.06
C LYS A 277 5.70 2.78 -15.42
N ASN A 278 5.12 1.97 -16.29
CA ASN A 278 4.67 2.38 -17.61
C ASN A 278 3.13 2.24 -17.67
N PRO A 279 2.35 3.31 -17.45
CA PRO A 279 0.91 3.26 -17.66
C PRO A 279 0.58 2.81 -19.09
N VAL A 280 -0.29 1.79 -19.22
CA VAL A 280 -0.55 1.12 -20.51
C VAL A 280 -1.84 1.63 -21.12
N PRO A 281 -1.77 2.39 -22.25
CA PRO A 281 -2.94 2.92 -22.94
C PRO A 281 -3.81 1.81 -23.53
N TYR A 282 -5.11 2.10 -23.68
CA TYR A 282 -6.07 1.18 -24.30
C TYR A 282 -5.63 0.70 -25.70
N LYS A 283 -5.01 1.59 -26.49
CA LYS A 283 -4.49 1.22 -27.82
C LYS A 283 -3.56 0.02 -27.72
N ASN A 284 -2.57 0.08 -26.84
CA ASN A 284 -1.60 -1.01 -26.65
C ASN A 284 -2.28 -2.28 -26.09
N LEU A 285 -3.24 -2.13 -25.14
CA LEU A 285 -4.00 -3.26 -24.62
C LEU A 285 -4.80 -3.99 -25.70
N LYS A 286 -5.31 -3.24 -26.70
CA LYS A 286 -6.03 -3.79 -27.84
C LYS A 286 -5.07 -4.48 -28.84
N GLU A 287 -3.96 -3.83 -29.19
CA GLU A 287 -2.93 -4.37 -30.10
C GLU A 287 -2.33 -5.68 -29.57
N LEU A 288 -2.12 -5.76 -28.26
CA LEU A 288 -1.62 -6.97 -27.59
C LEU A 288 -2.72 -8.04 -27.36
N GLY A 289 -3.95 -7.79 -27.77
CA GLY A 289 -5.06 -8.73 -27.58
C GLY A 289 -5.48 -8.91 -26.11
N ILE A 290 -4.99 -8.06 -25.19
CA ILE A 290 -5.35 -8.13 -23.75
C ILE A 290 -6.81 -7.75 -23.58
N LEU A 291 -7.25 -6.68 -24.23
CA LEU A 291 -8.64 -6.22 -24.27
C LEU A 291 -9.14 -6.09 -25.69
N THR A 292 -10.36 -6.54 -25.96
CA THR A 292 -11.05 -6.33 -27.23
C THR A 292 -11.73 -4.96 -27.25
N PHE A 293 -12.38 -4.59 -26.13
CA PHE A 293 -13.09 -3.33 -25.94
C PHE A 293 -12.61 -2.61 -24.68
N ALA A 294 -12.81 -1.30 -24.63
CA ALA A 294 -12.56 -0.55 -23.40
C ALA A 294 -13.46 -1.08 -22.27
N PRO A 295 -12.92 -1.44 -21.10
CA PRO A 295 -13.69 -2.09 -20.07
C PRO A 295 -14.75 -1.15 -19.49
N GLN A 296 -16.02 -1.58 -19.53
CA GLN A 296 -17.15 -0.89 -18.93
C GLN A 296 -17.50 -1.44 -17.53
N SER A 297 -17.03 -2.64 -17.24
CA SER A 297 -17.21 -3.34 -15.97
C SER A 297 -15.94 -4.13 -15.61
N ILE A 298 -15.90 -4.70 -14.43
CA ILE A 298 -14.79 -5.56 -13.99
C ILE A 298 -14.68 -6.76 -14.94
N THR A 299 -13.55 -6.86 -15.62
CA THR A 299 -13.27 -7.84 -16.66
C THR A 299 -12.10 -8.73 -16.25
N SER A 300 -12.28 -10.05 -16.29
CA SER A 300 -11.19 -11.00 -16.06
C SER A 300 -10.27 -11.11 -17.28
N ILE A 301 -8.99 -11.37 -17.03
CA ILE A 301 -8.00 -11.69 -18.05
C ILE A 301 -7.34 -13.04 -17.75
N SER A 302 -6.95 -13.76 -18.79
CA SER A 302 -6.23 -15.04 -18.67
C SER A 302 -4.79 -14.81 -18.18
N ASN A 303 -4.15 -15.87 -17.69
CA ASN A 303 -2.74 -15.80 -17.27
C ASN A 303 -1.81 -15.42 -18.43
N SER A 304 -2.09 -15.86 -19.66
CA SER A 304 -1.32 -15.46 -20.87
C SER A 304 -1.41 -13.96 -21.12
N LYS A 305 -2.61 -13.37 -21.06
CA LYS A 305 -2.81 -11.92 -21.20
C LYS A 305 -2.19 -11.13 -20.04
N TYR A 306 -2.23 -11.69 -18.84
CA TYR A 306 -1.58 -11.11 -17.68
C TYR A 306 -0.06 -11.03 -17.83
N ASN A 307 0.59 -12.08 -18.35
CA ASN A 307 2.04 -12.07 -18.59
C ASN A 307 2.46 -10.97 -19.58
N LEU A 308 1.69 -10.78 -20.65
CA LEU A 308 1.89 -9.66 -21.58
C LEU A 308 1.69 -8.31 -20.88
N LEU A 309 0.65 -8.21 -20.03
CA LEU A 309 0.39 -6.98 -19.27
C LEU A 309 1.54 -6.63 -18.32
N LEU A 310 2.10 -7.61 -17.60
CA LEU A 310 3.23 -7.42 -16.70
C LEU A 310 4.45 -6.82 -17.42
N GLU A 311 4.78 -7.33 -18.59
CA GLU A 311 5.91 -6.87 -19.39
C GLU A 311 5.75 -5.40 -19.77
N VAL A 312 4.60 -5.04 -20.34
CA VAL A 312 4.38 -3.67 -20.82
C VAL A 312 4.17 -2.67 -19.68
N CYS A 313 3.63 -3.11 -18.53
CA CYS A 313 3.51 -2.28 -17.34
C CYS A 313 4.86 -1.95 -16.69
N GLY A 314 5.92 -2.70 -16.99
CA GLY A 314 7.24 -2.52 -16.39
C GLY A 314 7.24 -2.76 -14.88
N ILE A 315 6.45 -3.72 -14.41
CA ILE A 315 6.46 -4.14 -13.00
C ILE A 315 7.76 -4.88 -12.72
N ASP A 316 8.47 -4.45 -11.70
CA ASP A 316 9.71 -5.10 -11.27
C ASP A 316 9.39 -6.52 -10.76
N ARG A 317 10.01 -7.52 -11.36
CA ARG A 317 9.79 -8.95 -11.06
C ARG A 317 10.10 -9.32 -9.61
N ARG A 318 10.88 -8.52 -8.91
CA ARG A 318 11.12 -8.71 -7.46
C ARG A 318 9.85 -8.52 -6.62
N PHE A 319 8.83 -7.84 -7.15
CA PHE A 319 7.53 -7.66 -6.48
C PHE A 319 6.50 -8.72 -6.86
N THR A 320 6.87 -9.73 -7.64
CA THR A 320 5.98 -10.82 -8.02
C THR A 320 6.53 -12.18 -7.59
N ILE A 321 5.65 -13.07 -7.14
CA ILE A 321 5.94 -14.45 -6.76
C ILE A 321 4.97 -15.35 -7.51
N HIS A 322 5.50 -16.36 -8.18
CA HIS A 322 4.72 -17.30 -9.01
C HIS A 322 4.45 -18.61 -8.27
#